data_d04b661430f49f714c161251dc3589ef
#
_entry.id   d04b661430f49f714c161251dc3589ef
#
_cell.length_a   1.000
_cell.length_b   1.000
_cell.length_c   1.000
_cell.angle_alpha   90.00
_cell.angle_beta   90.00
_cell.angle_gamma   90.00
#
_symmetry.space_group_name_H-M   'P 1'
#
loop_
_entity.id
_entity.type
_entity.pdbx_description
1 polymer ?
#
loop_
_entity_poly.entity_id
_entity_poly.type
_entity_poly.pdbx_seq_one_letter_code
_entity_poly.pdbx_strand_id
1 'polypeptide(L)'
;MSAGDWKDLYQAALDGNLALVDYHISQGVNPNYQHPEILCTPLVASLIHGHDEVAHYLLTHGADPNLMPDFDGLTPLQAARKHGRTALVTELTRLRAKAPHQPFWWRWLPI
;
A
#
# COMPACT_ATOMS: atom_id res chain seq x y z
N MET A 1 3.31 -11.19 -17.84
CA MET A 1 3.80 -10.56 -16.64
C MET A 1 4.38 -11.59 -15.70
N SER A 2 5.48 -11.27 -15.08
CA SER A 2 6.18 -12.19 -14.21
C SER A 2 5.90 -11.89 -12.74
N ALA A 3 5.60 -12.92 -11.96
CA ALA A 3 5.45 -12.77 -10.51
C ALA A 3 6.77 -12.35 -9.85
N GLY A 4 7.91 -12.62 -10.49
CA GLY A 4 9.21 -12.24 -9.95
C GLY A 4 9.45 -10.74 -9.91
N ASP A 5 8.72 -9.98 -10.72
CA ASP A 5 8.91 -8.54 -10.77
C ASP A 5 8.37 -7.83 -9.52
N TRP A 6 7.57 -8.51 -8.70
CA TRP A 6 7.06 -7.93 -7.48
C TRP A 6 8.19 -7.50 -6.54
N LYS A 7 9.26 -8.27 -6.53
CA LYS A 7 10.41 -7.98 -5.65
C LYS A 7 11.09 -6.68 -6.06
N ASP A 8 11.22 -6.46 -7.35
CA ASP A 8 11.83 -5.23 -7.86
C ASP A 8 10.95 -4.02 -7.58
N LEU A 9 9.63 -4.18 -7.73
CA LEU A 9 8.70 -3.12 -7.39
C LEU A 9 8.75 -2.80 -5.89
N TYR A 10 8.76 -3.83 -5.07
CA TYR A 10 8.83 -3.65 -3.62
C TYR A 10 10.11 -2.90 -3.24
N GLN A 11 11.24 -3.31 -3.80
CA GLN A 11 12.51 -2.65 -3.51
C GLN A 11 12.52 -1.20 -3.98
N ALA A 12 11.95 -0.91 -5.15
CA ALA A 12 11.86 0.45 -5.65
C ALA A 12 11.03 1.33 -4.72
N ALA A 13 9.92 0.79 -4.20
CA ALA A 13 9.08 1.52 -3.25
C ALA A 13 9.81 1.75 -1.93
N LEU A 14 10.55 0.75 -1.47
CA LEU A 14 11.33 0.84 -0.25
C LEU A 14 12.41 1.92 -0.36
N ASP A 15 13.03 2.05 -1.53
CA ASP A 15 14.09 3.01 -1.79
C ASP A 15 13.56 4.40 -2.15
N GLY A 16 12.27 4.53 -2.40
CA GLY A 16 11.70 5.80 -2.83
C GLY A 16 11.99 6.13 -4.28
N ASN A 17 12.30 5.15 -5.10
CA ASN A 17 12.63 5.36 -6.51
C ASN A 17 11.37 5.38 -7.35
N LEU A 18 10.77 6.58 -7.47
CA LEU A 18 9.50 6.74 -8.18
C LEU A 18 9.59 6.32 -9.64
N ALA A 19 10.71 6.59 -10.30
CA ALA A 19 10.87 6.23 -11.71
C ALA A 19 10.79 4.72 -11.92
N LEU A 20 11.41 3.94 -11.04
CA LEU A 20 11.34 2.49 -11.12
C LEU A 20 9.97 1.96 -10.73
N VAL A 21 9.33 2.58 -9.74
CA VAL A 21 7.96 2.22 -9.38
C VAL A 21 7.05 2.41 -10.60
N ASP A 22 7.15 3.55 -11.24
CA ASP A 22 6.37 3.83 -12.45
C ASP A 22 6.64 2.79 -13.54
N TYR A 23 7.92 2.48 -13.75
CA TYR A 23 8.29 1.49 -14.76
C TYR A 23 7.62 0.14 -14.50
N HIS A 24 7.74 -0.38 -13.29
CA HIS A 24 7.19 -1.70 -12.96
C HIS A 24 5.67 -1.72 -13.00
N ILE A 25 5.01 -0.67 -12.52
CA ILE A 25 3.55 -0.58 -12.59
C ILE A 25 3.11 -0.55 -14.05
N SER A 26 3.83 0.18 -14.90
CA SER A 26 3.52 0.24 -16.34
C SER A 26 3.70 -1.11 -17.03
N GLN A 27 4.58 -1.96 -16.49
CA GLN A 27 4.79 -3.30 -17.02
C GLN A 27 3.73 -4.30 -16.52
N GLY A 28 2.81 -3.87 -15.68
CA GLY A 28 1.73 -4.73 -15.21
C GLY A 28 2.01 -5.48 -13.93
N VAL A 29 3.05 -5.08 -13.18
CA VAL A 29 3.31 -5.70 -11.88
C VAL A 29 2.19 -5.32 -10.92
N ASN A 30 1.70 -6.30 -10.17
CA ASN A 30 0.60 -6.08 -9.23
C ASN A 30 1.09 -5.39 -7.96
N PRO A 31 0.65 -4.15 -7.69
CA PRO A 31 1.10 -3.44 -6.49
C PRO A 31 0.54 -4.02 -5.19
N ASN A 32 -0.44 -4.90 -5.29
CA ASN A 32 -1.10 -5.48 -4.10
C ASN A 32 -0.60 -6.87 -3.74
N TYR A 33 0.40 -7.36 -4.45
CA TYR A 33 0.92 -8.70 -4.17
C TYR A 33 1.66 -8.71 -2.84
N GLN A 34 1.35 -9.68 -1.99
CA GLN A 34 2.02 -9.89 -0.70
C GLN A 34 2.74 -11.22 -0.75
N HIS A 35 4.06 -11.18 -0.74
CA HIS A 35 4.83 -12.42 -0.68
C HIS A 35 4.78 -12.97 0.76
N PRO A 36 4.59 -14.29 0.91
CA PRO A 36 4.47 -14.86 2.26
C PRO A 36 5.61 -14.57 3.21
N GLU A 37 6.82 -14.40 2.69
CA GLU A 37 7.98 -14.14 3.53
C GLU A 37 8.12 -12.67 3.92
N ILE A 38 7.58 -11.76 3.11
CA ILE A 38 7.75 -10.33 3.35
C ILE A 38 6.55 -9.74 4.08
N LEU A 39 5.36 -10.20 3.74
CA LEU A 39 4.11 -9.79 4.40
C LEU A 39 3.88 -8.28 4.35
N CYS A 40 4.35 -7.65 3.29
CA CYS A 40 4.28 -6.20 3.14
C CYS A 40 4.04 -5.85 1.69
N THR A 41 3.36 -4.76 1.44
CA THR A 41 3.13 -4.28 0.09
C THR A 41 4.03 -3.09 -0.20
N PRO A 42 4.24 -2.75 -1.47
CA PRO A 42 4.98 -1.54 -1.82
C PRO A 42 4.40 -0.28 -1.18
N LEU A 43 3.07 -0.19 -1.07
CA LEU A 43 2.44 0.97 -0.44
C LEU A 43 2.85 1.11 1.01
N VAL A 44 2.75 0.04 1.79
CA VAL A 44 3.13 0.08 3.21
C VAL A 44 4.61 0.36 3.36
N ALA A 45 5.45 -0.26 2.53
CA ALA A 45 6.89 0.00 2.57
C ALA A 45 7.21 1.47 2.33
N SER A 46 6.55 2.10 1.35
CA SER A 46 6.78 3.50 1.06
C SER A 46 6.35 4.40 2.23
N LEU A 47 5.26 4.04 2.90
CA LEU A 47 4.78 4.81 4.04
C LEU A 47 5.72 4.69 5.24
N ILE A 48 6.23 3.50 5.50
CA ILE A 48 7.16 3.26 6.61
C ILE A 48 8.45 4.06 6.41
N HIS A 49 8.93 4.13 5.17
CA HIS A 49 10.20 4.78 4.88
C HIS A 49 10.06 6.26 4.48
N GLY A 50 8.84 6.81 4.57
CA GLY A 50 8.64 8.23 4.35
C GLY A 50 8.62 8.68 2.89
N HIS A 51 8.35 7.79 1.97
CA HIS A 51 8.34 8.10 0.54
C HIS A 51 6.92 8.44 0.09
N ASP A 52 6.45 9.61 0.48
CA ASP A 52 5.06 10.03 0.27
C ASP A 52 4.68 10.10 -1.22
N GLU A 53 5.60 10.51 -2.08
CA GLU A 53 5.33 10.58 -3.51
C GLU A 53 5.09 9.20 -4.10
N VAL A 54 5.88 8.22 -3.67
CA VAL A 54 5.69 6.84 -4.09
C VAL A 54 4.35 6.31 -3.59
N ALA A 55 4.03 6.57 -2.33
CA ALA A 55 2.77 6.14 -1.76
C ALA A 55 1.59 6.73 -2.52
N HIS A 56 1.65 8.02 -2.82
CA HIS A 56 0.59 8.68 -3.59
C HIS A 56 0.46 8.08 -4.99
N TYR A 57 1.59 7.87 -5.65
CA TYR A 57 1.59 7.26 -6.99
C TYR A 57 0.94 5.88 -6.95
N LEU A 58 1.31 5.06 -5.98
CA LEU A 58 0.74 3.72 -5.86
C LEU A 58 -0.76 3.77 -5.65
N LEU A 59 -1.23 4.67 -4.81
CA LEU A 59 -2.67 4.82 -4.55
C LEU A 59 -3.44 5.24 -5.80
N THR A 60 -2.84 6.06 -6.64
CA THR A 60 -3.51 6.50 -7.88
C THR A 60 -3.41 5.47 -8.99
N HIS A 61 -2.60 4.43 -8.82
CA HIS A 61 -2.36 3.42 -9.85
C HIS A 61 -2.72 2.01 -9.41
N GLY A 62 -3.68 1.88 -8.52
CA GLY A 62 -4.27 0.60 -8.24
C GLY A 62 -3.90 -0.06 -6.93
N ALA A 63 -3.03 0.56 -6.12
CA ALA A 63 -2.77 0.03 -4.79
C ALA A 63 -4.03 0.15 -3.93
N ASP A 64 -4.35 -0.94 -3.24
CA ASP A 64 -5.55 -0.99 -2.42
C ASP A 64 -5.30 -0.27 -1.09
N PRO A 65 -6.01 0.84 -0.82
CA PRO A 65 -5.81 1.59 0.43
C PRO A 65 -6.29 0.82 1.66
N ASN A 66 -7.07 -0.22 1.44
CA ASN A 66 -7.65 -1.01 2.52
C ASN A 66 -7.06 -2.42 2.61
N LEU A 67 -5.98 -2.67 1.89
CA LEU A 67 -5.42 -4.02 1.86
C LEU A 67 -5.00 -4.46 3.25
N MET A 68 -5.59 -5.54 3.72
CA MET A 68 -5.27 -6.10 5.03
C MET A 68 -3.99 -6.91 4.95
N PRO A 69 -3.08 -6.72 5.89
CA PRO A 69 -1.87 -7.54 5.92
C PRO A 69 -2.19 -8.96 6.38
N ASP A 70 -1.35 -9.89 5.97
CA ASP A 70 -1.37 -11.22 6.54
C ASP A 70 -0.66 -11.16 7.90
N PHE A 71 -1.17 -11.74 8.92
CA PHE A 71 -0.56 -11.75 10.26
C PHE A 71 -0.42 -10.33 10.85
N ASP A 72 0.76 -10.00 11.37
CA ASP A 72 0.99 -8.80 12.17
C ASP A 72 1.43 -7.58 11.37
N GLY A 73 1.31 -7.61 10.05
CA GLY A 73 1.65 -6.46 9.24
C GLY A 73 0.74 -5.28 9.49
N LEU A 74 1.18 -4.10 9.10
CA LEU A 74 0.40 -2.89 9.22
C LEU A 74 -0.50 -2.69 8.01
N THR A 75 -1.72 -2.20 8.24
CA THR A 75 -2.52 -1.68 7.15
C THR A 75 -1.90 -0.38 6.66
N PRO A 76 -2.22 0.08 5.44
CA PRO A 76 -1.70 1.37 4.98
C PRO A 76 -2.01 2.51 5.93
N LEU A 77 -3.22 2.57 6.47
CA LEU A 77 -3.60 3.63 7.40
C LEU A 77 -2.81 3.56 8.70
N GLN A 78 -2.62 2.36 9.24
CA GLN A 78 -1.82 2.18 10.44
C GLN A 78 -0.37 2.60 10.21
N ALA A 79 0.19 2.22 9.07
CA ALA A 79 1.56 2.59 8.73
C ALA A 79 1.70 4.11 8.61
N ALA A 80 0.75 4.77 7.96
CA ALA A 80 0.79 6.22 7.81
C ALA A 80 0.70 6.92 9.15
N ARG A 81 -0.17 6.46 10.04
CA ARG A 81 -0.32 7.04 11.37
C ARG A 81 0.94 6.83 12.22
N LYS A 82 1.45 5.62 12.21
CA LYS A 82 2.61 5.27 13.02
C LYS A 82 3.84 6.07 12.63
N HIS A 83 3.98 6.39 11.36
CA HIS A 83 5.17 7.05 10.84
C HIS A 83 4.95 8.54 10.53
N GLY A 84 3.84 9.11 11.00
CA GLY A 84 3.60 10.55 10.90
C GLY A 84 3.34 11.07 9.51
N ARG A 85 2.82 10.23 8.61
CA ARG A 85 2.52 10.63 7.23
C ARG A 85 1.14 11.29 7.18
N THR A 86 0.99 12.47 7.76
CA THR A 86 -0.33 13.10 7.96
C THR A 86 -1.08 13.34 6.66
N ALA A 87 -0.40 13.78 5.61
CA ALA A 87 -1.06 13.97 4.31
C ALA A 87 -1.62 12.65 3.77
N LEU A 88 -0.86 11.57 3.95
CA LEU A 88 -1.30 10.25 3.51
C LEU A 88 -2.41 9.70 4.41
N VAL A 89 -2.40 10.01 5.70
CA VAL A 89 -3.51 9.64 6.58
C VAL A 89 -4.81 10.25 6.05
N THR A 90 -4.79 11.51 5.69
CA THR A 90 -5.96 12.20 5.16
C THR A 90 -6.41 11.56 3.84
N GLU A 91 -5.46 11.31 2.94
CA GLU A 91 -5.78 10.71 1.65
C GLU A 91 -6.34 9.29 1.82
N LEU A 92 -5.70 8.49 2.65
CA LEU A 92 -6.15 7.11 2.89
C LEU A 92 -7.54 7.07 3.52
N THR A 93 -7.81 7.97 4.45
CA THR A 93 -9.12 8.06 5.08
C THR A 93 -10.17 8.41 4.04
N ARG A 94 -9.88 9.36 3.17
CA ARG A 94 -10.80 9.75 2.10
C ARG A 94 -11.06 8.60 1.12
N LEU A 95 -10.02 7.89 0.72
CA LEU A 95 -10.15 6.77 -0.20
C LEU A 95 -10.89 5.61 0.44
N ARG A 96 -10.67 5.38 1.73
CA ARG A 96 -11.38 4.34 2.46
C ARG A 96 -12.87 4.61 2.50
N ALA A 97 -13.25 5.87 2.64
CA ALA A 97 -14.66 6.25 2.65
C ALA A 97 -15.32 6.04 1.29
N LYS A 98 -14.53 6.05 0.20
CA LYS A 98 -15.02 5.85 -1.16
C LYS A 98 -14.90 4.42 -1.64
N ALA A 99 -14.20 3.58 -0.90
CA ALA A 99 -13.99 2.18 -1.29
C ALA A 99 -15.33 1.44 -1.32
N PRO A 100 -15.42 0.32 -2.06
CA PRO A 100 -16.59 -0.51 -2.00
C PRO A 100 -16.94 -0.76 -0.55
N HIS A 101 -18.17 -0.53 -0.23
CA HIS A 101 -18.58 -0.57 1.15
C HIS A 101 -18.32 -1.93 1.78
N GLN A 102 -17.99 -1.88 3.05
CA GLN A 102 -17.98 -3.07 3.87
C GLN A 102 -19.39 -3.21 4.44
N PRO A 103 -19.87 -4.45 4.64
CA PRO A 103 -21.19 -4.64 5.23
C PRO A 103 -21.26 -3.88 6.56
N PHE A 104 -22.41 -3.27 6.84
CA PHE A 104 -22.52 -2.47 8.06
C PHE A 104 -22.27 -3.31 9.32
N TRP A 105 -22.59 -4.62 9.29
CA TRP A 105 -22.35 -5.52 10.41
C TRP A 105 -20.86 -5.64 10.75
N TRP A 106 -19.98 -5.30 9.81
CA TRP A 106 -18.55 -5.30 10.02
C TRP A 106 -18.14 -4.37 11.16
N ARG A 107 -18.92 -3.32 11.39
CA ARG A 107 -18.65 -2.39 12.50
C ARG A 107 -18.80 -3.03 13.87
N TRP A 108 -19.53 -4.12 13.94
CA TRP A 108 -19.81 -4.80 15.18
C TRP A 108 -18.70 -5.81 15.54
N LEU A 109 -17.77 -6.05 14.64
CA LEU A 109 -16.71 -6.99 14.92
C LEU A 109 -15.71 -6.36 15.87
N PRO A 110 -15.35 -7.08 16.96
CA PRO A 110 -14.32 -6.59 17.87
C PRO A 110 -12.97 -6.68 17.15
N ILE A 111 -12.30 -5.59 17.05
CA ILE A 111 -11.01 -5.55 16.37
C ILE A 111 -9.98 -4.95 17.28
#